data_51ee4da5fef6beaef938fde0872fcfc1
#
_entry.id   51ee4da5fef6beaef938fde0872fcfc1
#
_cell.length_a   1.000
_cell.length_b   1.000
_cell.length_c   1.000
_cell.angle_alpha   90.00
_cell.angle_beta   90.00
_cell.angle_gamma   90.00
#
_symmetry.space_group_name_H-M   'P 1'
#
loop_
_entity.id
_entity.type
_entity.pdbx_description
1 polymer ?
#
loop_
_entity_poly.entity_id
_entity_poly.type
_entity_poly.pdbx_seq_one_letter_code
_entity_poly.pdbx_strand_id
1 'polypeptide(L)'
;MKGRQKRYETAEGCRRGQNMQDTLKKARALLAEVTPLKTDCGKVCGARCCRSLEEEETGMLLFPGEEEMYRGKPGWSLRETTAGILAVCPGRCERNDRPLACRIFPLLPVIREGAVKAAADQRAKAVCPLLRQGIRGMDPAFTEAVREAGKLLAEEPEQRRFLERMTEEQDELKALRAKLGG
;
A
#
# COMPACT_ATOMS: atom_id res chain seq x y z
N MET A 1 -13.86 -28.50 -29.72
CA MET A 1 -13.62 -29.05 -28.38
C MET A 1 -12.38 -28.35 -27.82
N LYS A 2 -12.53 -27.36 -26.94
CA LYS A 2 -11.40 -26.67 -26.32
C LYS A 2 -11.20 -27.24 -24.92
N GLY A 3 -10.08 -28.01 -24.75
CA GLY A 3 -9.70 -28.61 -23.48
C GLY A 3 -9.39 -27.56 -22.44
N ARG A 4 -10.14 -27.54 -21.34
CA ARG A 4 -9.86 -26.80 -20.12
C ARG A 4 -8.65 -27.43 -19.43
N GLN A 5 -7.49 -26.82 -19.53
CA GLN A 5 -6.31 -27.20 -18.76
C GLN A 5 -6.58 -26.86 -17.28
N LYS A 6 -6.93 -27.86 -16.47
CA LYS A 6 -6.95 -27.73 -15.01
C LYS A 6 -5.50 -27.55 -14.55
N ARG A 7 -5.17 -26.35 -14.06
CA ARG A 7 -3.94 -26.16 -13.29
C ARG A 7 -4.07 -26.96 -12.00
N TYR A 8 -3.23 -27.94 -11.81
CA TYR A 8 -3.05 -28.62 -10.54
C TYR A 8 -2.29 -27.67 -9.63
N GLU A 9 -2.98 -27.00 -8.70
CA GLU A 9 -2.34 -26.30 -7.59
C GLU A 9 -1.64 -27.36 -6.72
N THR A 10 -0.32 -27.27 -6.63
CA THR A 10 0.45 -28.14 -5.75
C THR A 10 0.15 -27.77 -4.29
N ALA A 11 0.26 -28.75 -3.37
CA ALA A 11 0.05 -28.52 -1.93
C ALA A 11 0.98 -27.43 -1.35
N GLU A 12 2.13 -27.19 -2.00
CA GLU A 12 3.04 -26.09 -1.65
C GLU A 12 2.53 -24.75 -2.13
N GLY A 13 1.92 -24.65 -3.30
CA GLY A 13 1.30 -23.41 -3.79
C GLY A 13 0.12 -22.98 -2.94
N CYS A 14 -0.71 -23.93 -2.50
CA CYS A 14 -1.83 -23.67 -1.60
C CYS A 14 -1.34 -23.15 -0.22
N ARG A 15 -0.30 -23.76 0.35
CA ARG A 15 0.30 -23.31 1.62
C ARG A 15 0.93 -21.93 1.52
N ARG A 16 1.63 -21.60 0.42
CA ARG A 16 2.19 -20.27 0.20
C ARG A 16 1.10 -19.20 0.10
N GLY A 17 0.03 -19.46 -0.66
CA GLY A 17 -1.09 -18.54 -0.76
C GLY A 17 -1.73 -18.27 0.61
N GLN A 18 -1.91 -19.30 1.42
CA GLN A 18 -2.49 -19.17 2.75
C GLN A 18 -1.60 -18.38 3.71
N ASN A 19 -0.28 -18.61 3.69
CA ASN A 19 0.69 -17.87 4.49
C ASN A 19 0.71 -16.37 4.12
N MET A 20 0.69 -16.07 2.82
CA MET A 20 0.63 -14.69 2.32
C MET A 20 -0.65 -13.96 2.77
N GLN A 21 -1.81 -14.62 2.70
CA GLN A 21 -3.07 -14.06 3.17
C GLN A 21 -3.07 -13.79 4.69
N ASP A 22 -2.49 -14.69 5.46
CA ASP A 22 -2.38 -14.52 6.92
C ASP A 22 -1.43 -13.37 7.26
N THR A 23 -0.33 -13.20 6.54
CA THR A 23 0.59 -12.08 6.68
C THR A 23 -0.09 -10.75 6.36
N LEU A 24 -0.85 -10.67 5.26
CA LEU A 24 -1.64 -9.49 4.91
C LEU A 24 -2.66 -9.14 6.00
N LYS A 25 -3.39 -10.13 6.53
CA LYS A 25 -4.35 -9.92 7.63
C LYS A 25 -3.68 -9.35 8.87
N LYS A 26 -2.53 -9.91 9.28
CA LYS A 26 -1.75 -9.42 10.42
C LYS A 26 -1.26 -7.99 10.20
N ALA A 27 -0.69 -7.68 9.03
CA ALA A 27 -0.25 -6.33 8.68
C ALA A 27 -1.41 -5.32 8.69
N ARG A 28 -2.59 -5.71 8.19
CA ARG A 28 -3.80 -4.88 8.22
C ARG A 28 -4.31 -4.66 9.66
N ALA A 29 -4.20 -5.66 10.52
CA ALA A 29 -4.61 -5.57 11.93
C ALA A 29 -3.77 -4.55 12.70
N LEU A 30 -2.44 -4.51 12.49
CA LEU A 30 -1.56 -3.49 13.09
C LEU A 30 -1.98 -2.05 12.75
N LEU A 31 -2.64 -1.86 11.60
CA LEU A 31 -3.04 -0.56 11.08
C LEU A 31 -4.55 -0.31 11.23
N ALA A 32 -5.27 -1.16 11.99
CA ALA A 32 -6.71 -1.06 12.09
C ALA A 32 -7.15 0.26 12.75
N GLU A 33 -6.53 0.61 13.88
CA GLU A 33 -6.96 1.73 14.73
C GLU A 33 -6.01 2.93 14.68
N VAL A 34 -4.85 2.82 14.02
CA VAL A 34 -3.86 3.91 13.94
C VAL A 34 -3.97 4.69 12.64
N THR A 35 -3.80 6.00 12.72
CA THR A 35 -3.78 6.93 11.58
C THR A 35 -2.61 7.88 11.71
N PRO A 36 -2.21 8.59 10.62
CA PRO A 36 -1.13 9.58 10.68
C PRO A 36 -1.28 10.65 11.77
N LEU A 37 -2.49 10.89 12.24
CA LEU A 37 -2.80 11.76 13.38
C LEU A 37 -3.53 10.96 14.44
N LYS A 38 -3.64 11.48 15.67
CA LYS A 38 -4.48 10.90 16.73
C LYS A 38 -5.98 10.90 16.41
N THR A 39 -6.37 11.67 15.39
CA THR A 39 -7.73 11.72 14.83
C THR A 39 -7.70 11.26 13.38
N ASP A 40 -8.87 10.95 12.80
CA ASP A 40 -8.95 10.63 11.36
C ASP A 40 -8.38 11.79 10.53
N CYS A 41 -7.20 11.56 9.94
CA CYS A 41 -6.51 12.56 9.14
C CYS A 41 -7.35 13.03 7.93
N GLY A 42 -8.25 12.19 7.42
CA GLY A 42 -9.16 12.54 6.34
C GLY A 42 -10.12 13.67 6.72
N LYS A 43 -10.54 13.73 7.98
CA LYS A 43 -11.37 14.87 8.49
C LYS A 43 -10.59 16.17 8.49
N VAL A 44 -9.28 16.13 8.77
CA VAL A 44 -8.42 17.31 8.83
C VAL A 44 -8.10 17.87 7.43
N CYS A 45 -7.76 17.03 6.47
CA CYS A 45 -7.36 17.45 5.13
C CYS A 45 -8.49 17.34 4.08
N GLY A 46 -9.69 16.93 4.47
CA GLY A 46 -10.81 16.69 3.57
C GLY A 46 -10.57 15.48 2.65
N ALA A 47 -9.84 14.48 3.13
CA ALA A 47 -9.54 13.22 2.42
C ALA A 47 -8.90 13.45 1.03
N ARG A 48 -7.95 14.37 0.93
CA ARG A 48 -7.30 14.75 -0.33
C ARG A 48 -6.73 13.57 -1.12
N CYS A 49 -6.18 12.59 -0.41
CA CYS A 49 -5.64 11.37 -1.03
C CYS A 49 -6.70 10.47 -1.68
N CYS A 50 -7.98 10.69 -1.38
CA CYS A 50 -9.12 9.95 -1.95
C CYS A 50 -9.84 10.75 -3.05
N ARG A 51 -9.35 11.92 -3.42
CA ARG A 51 -9.94 12.74 -4.48
C ARG A 51 -9.16 12.49 -5.76
N SER A 52 -9.86 12.24 -6.85
CA SER A 52 -9.25 12.25 -8.19
C SER A 52 -8.72 13.66 -8.49
N LEU A 53 -7.54 13.73 -9.07
CA LEU A 53 -7.03 14.93 -9.69
C LEU A 53 -7.56 14.90 -11.13
N GLU A 54 -8.49 15.83 -11.45
CA GLU A 54 -8.99 16.09 -12.81
C GLU A 54 -9.08 14.86 -13.73
N GLU A 55 -10.27 14.26 -13.87
CA GLU A 55 -10.57 13.14 -14.78
C GLU A 55 -9.77 11.82 -14.56
N GLU A 56 -8.77 11.80 -13.69
CA GLU A 56 -8.03 10.57 -13.37
C GLU A 56 -8.78 9.73 -12.33
N GLU A 57 -8.87 8.44 -12.59
CA GLU A 57 -9.45 7.49 -11.65
C GLU A 57 -8.59 7.38 -10.39
N THR A 58 -9.20 7.53 -9.21
CA THR A 58 -8.52 7.35 -7.93
C THR A 58 -8.25 5.88 -7.69
N GLY A 59 -6.98 5.50 -7.61
CA GLY A 59 -6.58 4.11 -7.40
C GLY A 59 -5.38 3.99 -6.47
N MET A 60 -5.14 2.76 -6.02
CA MET A 60 -3.98 2.42 -5.20
C MET A 60 -3.40 1.08 -5.63
N LEU A 61 -2.08 1.03 -5.78
CA LEU A 61 -1.37 -0.22 -6.04
C LEU A 61 -1.52 -1.15 -4.84
N LEU A 62 -2.01 -2.37 -5.10
CA LEU A 62 -2.22 -3.37 -4.06
C LEU A 62 -0.93 -4.11 -3.72
N PHE A 63 -0.82 -4.53 -2.47
CA PHE A 63 0.17 -5.53 -2.09
C PHE A 63 -0.18 -6.89 -2.72
N PRO A 64 0.80 -7.71 -3.13
CA PRO A 64 0.55 -9.01 -3.74
C PRO A 64 -0.42 -9.87 -2.91
N GLY A 65 -1.42 -10.44 -3.58
CA GLY A 65 -2.47 -11.24 -2.93
C GLY A 65 -3.62 -10.45 -2.31
N GLU A 66 -3.51 -9.12 -2.21
CA GLU A 66 -4.58 -8.29 -1.64
C GLU A 66 -5.76 -8.13 -2.63
N GLU A 67 -5.55 -8.36 -3.92
CA GLU A 67 -6.56 -8.24 -4.98
C GLU A 67 -7.77 -9.15 -4.76
N GLU A 68 -7.58 -10.28 -4.08
CA GLU A 68 -8.69 -11.20 -3.78
C GLU A 68 -9.77 -10.56 -2.91
N MET A 69 -9.43 -9.56 -2.11
CA MET A 69 -10.38 -8.81 -1.28
C MET A 69 -11.26 -7.85 -2.08
N TYR A 70 -10.84 -7.50 -3.30
CA TYR A 70 -11.51 -6.50 -4.14
C TYR A 70 -12.12 -7.09 -5.41
N ARG A 71 -11.83 -8.35 -5.72
CA ARG A 71 -12.39 -9.04 -6.88
C ARG A 71 -13.91 -9.16 -6.74
N GLY A 72 -14.63 -8.56 -7.68
CA GLY A 72 -16.10 -8.54 -7.68
C GLY A 72 -16.74 -7.65 -6.61
N LYS A 73 -15.96 -6.87 -5.87
CA LYS A 73 -16.50 -5.94 -4.87
C LYS A 73 -17.20 -4.75 -5.55
N PRO A 74 -18.46 -4.44 -5.21
CA PRO A 74 -19.20 -3.34 -5.83
C PRO A 74 -18.47 -2.00 -5.69
N GLY A 75 -18.40 -1.24 -6.77
CA GLY A 75 -17.73 0.07 -6.82
C GLY A 75 -16.20 0.01 -6.88
N TRP A 76 -15.62 -1.20 -6.94
CA TRP A 76 -14.18 -1.38 -7.13
C TRP A 76 -13.90 -2.05 -8.47
N SER A 77 -12.82 -1.63 -9.12
CA SER A 77 -12.27 -2.35 -10.28
C SER A 77 -10.77 -2.61 -10.09
N LEU A 78 -10.30 -3.68 -10.71
CA LEU A 78 -8.89 -4.07 -10.68
C LEU A 78 -8.31 -3.89 -12.08
N ARG A 79 -7.14 -3.26 -12.15
CA ARG A 79 -6.40 -3.04 -13.40
C ARG A 79 -4.98 -3.59 -13.25
N GLU A 80 -4.57 -4.42 -14.17
CA GLU A 80 -3.18 -4.86 -14.25
C GLU A 80 -2.30 -3.73 -14.80
N THR A 81 -1.15 -3.53 -14.18
CA THR A 81 -0.13 -2.56 -14.58
C THR A 81 1.25 -3.23 -14.54
N THR A 82 2.25 -2.58 -15.09
CA THR A 82 3.64 -3.04 -15.01
C THR A 82 4.17 -3.09 -13.57
N ALA A 83 3.62 -2.25 -12.68
CA ALA A 83 4.00 -2.20 -11.27
C ALA A 83 3.26 -3.25 -10.40
N GLY A 84 2.15 -3.81 -10.89
CA GLY A 84 1.29 -4.75 -10.18
C GLY A 84 -0.19 -4.45 -10.39
N ILE A 85 -1.04 -4.87 -9.48
CA ILE A 85 -2.50 -4.68 -9.58
C ILE A 85 -2.88 -3.36 -8.91
N LEU A 86 -3.51 -2.49 -9.69
CA LEU A 86 -4.10 -1.24 -9.22
C LEU A 86 -5.57 -1.50 -8.86
N ALA A 87 -5.96 -1.20 -7.63
CA ALA A 87 -7.36 -1.12 -7.25
C ALA A 87 -7.87 0.30 -7.47
N VAL A 88 -8.84 0.46 -8.37
CA VAL A 88 -9.56 1.71 -8.58
C VAL A 88 -10.77 1.70 -7.64
N CYS A 89 -10.82 2.68 -6.75
CA CYS A 89 -11.84 2.76 -5.70
C CYS A 89 -12.92 3.80 -6.04
N PRO A 90 -14.08 3.75 -5.35
CA PRO A 90 -15.18 4.71 -5.57
C PRO A 90 -14.89 6.12 -5.02
N GLY A 91 -13.64 6.46 -4.70
CA GLY A 91 -13.23 7.75 -4.13
C GLY A 91 -13.54 7.90 -2.63
N ARG A 92 -14.42 7.07 -2.08
CA ARG A 92 -14.70 6.94 -0.64
C ARG A 92 -14.91 5.47 -0.31
N CYS A 93 -14.28 5.02 0.76
CA CYS A 93 -14.46 3.66 1.25
C CYS A 93 -14.46 3.65 2.78
N GLU A 94 -15.14 2.66 3.34
CA GLU A 94 -15.07 2.37 4.76
C GLU A 94 -13.64 2.01 5.16
N ARG A 95 -13.25 2.33 6.41
CA ARG A 95 -11.89 2.08 6.89
C ARG A 95 -11.46 0.62 6.72
N ASN A 96 -12.37 -0.31 7.01
CA ASN A 96 -12.11 -1.73 6.90
C ASN A 96 -11.88 -2.20 5.46
N ASP A 97 -12.39 -1.46 4.50
CA ASP A 97 -12.27 -1.72 3.07
C ASP A 97 -11.02 -1.12 2.44
N ARG A 98 -10.31 -0.23 3.17
CA ARG A 98 -9.13 0.42 2.63
C ARG A 98 -8.03 -0.59 2.32
N PRO A 99 -7.43 -0.55 1.12
CA PRO A 99 -6.22 -1.29 0.82
C PRO A 99 -5.11 -1.00 1.84
N LEU A 100 -4.22 -1.96 2.04
CA LEU A 100 -3.09 -1.81 2.95
C LEU A 100 -2.26 -0.58 2.60
N ALA A 101 -2.02 -0.34 1.31
CA ALA A 101 -1.33 0.85 0.82
C ALA A 101 -2.02 2.16 1.25
N CYS A 102 -3.37 2.19 1.28
CA CYS A 102 -4.11 3.35 1.81
C CYS A 102 -4.02 3.48 3.34
N ARG A 103 -3.88 2.35 4.06
CA ARG A 103 -3.75 2.36 5.52
C ARG A 103 -2.39 2.88 5.98
N ILE A 104 -1.33 2.58 5.25
CA ILE A 104 0.03 3.06 5.53
C ILE A 104 0.28 4.48 5.01
N PHE A 105 -0.54 4.96 4.05
CA PHE A 105 -0.35 6.28 3.45
C PHE A 105 -0.45 7.41 4.51
N PRO A 106 0.42 8.41 4.48
CA PRO A 106 1.37 8.82 3.45
C PRO A 106 2.80 8.24 3.63
N LEU A 107 2.92 7.16 4.38
CA LEU A 107 4.19 6.45 4.53
C LEU A 107 4.22 5.19 3.65
N LEU A 108 5.40 4.65 3.47
CA LEU A 108 5.66 3.37 2.82
C LEU A 108 6.75 2.64 3.60
N PRO A 109 6.61 1.32 3.87
CA PRO A 109 7.73 0.51 4.32
C PRO A 109 8.76 0.40 3.21
N VAL A 110 10.00 0.73 3.50
CA VAL A 110 11.13 0.61 2.57
C VAL A 110 12.21 -0.30 3.15
N ILE A 111 12.91 -1.04 2.30
CA ILE A 111 14.01 -1.90 2.70
C ILE A 111 15.32 -1.19 2.39
N ARG A 112 16.11 -0.90 3.43
CA ARG A 112 17.40 -0.23 3.29
C ARG A 112 18.44 -0.91 4.18
N GLU A 113 19.55 -1.29 3.59
CA GLU A 113 20.63 -1.96 4.32
C GLU A 113 20.13 -3.22 5.07
N GLY A 114 19.22 -3.96 4.44
CA GLY A 114 18.61 -5.16 5.01
C GLY A 114 17.54 -4.90 6.09
N ALA A 115 17.31 -3.65 6.50
CA ALA A 115 16.33 -3.29 7.52
C ALA A 115 15.08 -2.63 6.92
N VAL A 116 13.92 -2.91 7.50
CA VAL A 116 12.66 -2.23 7.15
C VAL A 116 12.54 -0.93 7.93
N LYS A 117 12.29 0.16 7.22
CA LYS A 117 12.07 1.50 7.77
C LYS A 117 10.74 2.06 7.25
N ALA A 118 10.04 2.86 8.04
CA ALA A 118 8.92 3.67 7.54
C ALA A 118 9.49 4.95 6.91
N ALA A 119 9.17 5.20 5.65
CA ALA A 119 9.60 6.39 4.92
C ALA A 119 8.41 7.17 4.35
N ALA A 120 8.58 8.46 4.11
CA ALA A 120 7.57 9.24 3.40
C ALA A 120 7.46 8.76 1.95
N ASP A 121 6.25 8.41 1.51
CA ASP A 121 5.99 8.08 0.12
C ASP A 121 6.18 9.33 -0.74
N GLN A 122 7.08 9.26 -1.72
CA GLN A 122 7.36 10.40 -2.60
C GLN A 122 6.12 10.80 -3.40
N ARG A 123 5.24 9.86 -3.75
CA ARG A 123 3.97 10.13 -4.46
C ARG A 123 3.01 10.94 -3.59
N ALA A 124 3.07 10.76 -2.28
CA ALA A 124 2.21 11.46 -1.32
C ALA A 124 2.53 12.95 -1.17
N LYS A 125 3.72 13.41 -1.55
CA LYS A 125 4.13 14.82 -1.40
C LYS A 125 3.20 15.79 -2.14
N ALA A 126 2.63 15.38 -3.27
CA ALA A 126 1.73 16.21 -4.06
C ALA A 126 0.33 16.35 -3.42
N VAL A 127 -0.11 15.33 -2.67
CA VAL A 127 -1.51 15.23 -2.23
C VAL A 127 -1.68 15.30 -0.70
N CYS A 128 -0.69 14.89 0.09
CA CYS A 128 -0.81 14.83 1.55
C CYS A 128 -0.18 16.04 2.23
N PRO A 129 -0.98 16.94 2.83
CA PRO A 129 -0.46 18.14 3.50
C PRO A 129 0.37 17.82 4.76
N LEU A 130 0.17 16.64 5.38
CA LEU A 130 0.90 16.25 6.58
C LEU A 130 2.40 16.09 6.33
N LEU A 131 2.80 15.75 5.10
CA LEU A 131 4.21 15.60 4.74
C LEU A 131 5.00 16.93 4.74
N ARG A 132 4.31 18.09 4.78
CA ARG A 132 4.96 19.40 4.97
C ARG A 132 5.70 19.50 6.31
N GLN A 133 5.20 18.80 7.33
CA GLN A 133 5.82 18.74 8.66
C GLN A 133 6.77 17.53 8.81
N GLY A 134 6.90 16.73 7.74
CA GLY A 134 7.68 15.50 7.72
C GLY A 134 7.06 14.39 8.60
N ILE A 135 7.76 13.28 8.71
CA ILE A 135 7.31 12.10 9.49
C ILE A 135 7.19 12.43 10.98
N ARG A 136 8.02 13.34 11.48
CA ARG A 136 8.02 13.74 12.91
C ARG A 136 6.72 14.42 13.35
N GLY A 137 5.94 14.96 12.42
CA GLY A 137 4.62 15.53 12.68
C GLY A 137 3.48 14.50 12.74
N MET A 138 3.79 13.21 12.52
CA MET A 138 2.81 12.12 12.57
C MET A 138 2.80 11.44 13.94
N ASP A 139 1.71 10.75 14.22
CA ASP A 139 1.60 9.94 15.44
C ASP A 139 2.70 8.86 15.44
N PRO A 140 3.53 8.78 16.49
CA PRO A 140 4.57 7.76 16.59
C PRO A 140 4.01 6.33 16.53
N ALA A 141 2.81 6.07 17.08
CA ALA A 141 2.17 4.77 17.02
C ALA A 141 1.84 4.37 15.57
N PHE A 142 1.43 5.32 14.73
CA PHE A 142 1.21 5.07 13.32
C PHE A 142 2.52 4.74 12.59
N THR A 143 3.57 5.53 12.81
CA THR A 143 4.87 5.30 12.18
C THR A 143 5.45 3.94 12.57
N GLU A 144 5.30 3.56 13.84
CA GLU A 144 5.73 2.25 14.33
C GLU A 144 4.91 1.12 13.70
N ALA A 145 3.57 1.25 13.65
CA ALA A 145 2.70 0.25 13.04
C ALA A 145 3.03 0.04 11.54
N VAL A 146 3.37 1.10 10.80
CA VAL A 146 3.82 0.99 9.40
C VAL A 146 5.12 0.20 9.32
N ARG A 147 6.07 0.46 10.22
CA ARG A 147 7.34 -0.27 10.26
C ARG A 147 7.14 -1.75 10.58
N GLU A 148 6.34 -2.06 11.60
CA GLU A 148 6.06 -3.44 12.00
C GLU A 148 5.27 -4.21 10.93
N ALA A 149 4.28 -3.58 10.30
CA ALA A 149 3.58 -4.17 9.15
C ALA A 149 4.56 -4.47 8.01
N GLY A 150 5.48 -3.55 7.72
CA GLY A 150 6.52 -3.76 6.72
C GLY A 150 7.47 -4.91 7.05
N LYS A 151 7.83 -5.11 8.33
CA LYS A 151 8.65 -6.26 8.76
C LYS A 151 7.94 -7.58 8.52
N LEU A 152 6.66 -7.68 8.94
CA LEU A 152 5.84 -8.85 8.69
C LEU A 152 5.74 -9.18 7.19
N LEU A 153 5.49 -8.17 6.37
CA LEU A 153 5.43 -8.34 4.91
C LEU A 153 6.75 -8.82 4.35
N ALA A 154 7.87 -8.27 4.81
CA ALA A 154 9.20 -8.64 4.34
C ALA A 154 9.64 -10.07 4.71
N GLU A 155 8.91 -10.78 5.58
CA GLU A 155 9.11 -12.22 5.85
C GLU A 155 8.62 -13.09 4.67
N GLU A 156 7.65 -12.62 3.89
CA GLU A 156 7.14 -13.30 2.72
C GLU A 156 7.95 -12.92 1.47
N PRO A 157 8.48 -13.90 0.72
CA PRO A 157 9.38 -13.61 -0.41
C PRO A 157 8.76 -12.73 -1.50
N GLU A 158 7.47 -12.88 -1.77
CA GLU A 158 6.77 -12.09 -2.79
C GLU A 158 6.53 -10.65 -2.32
N GLN A 159 6.10 -10.48 -1.08
CA GLN A 159 5.94 -9.19 -0.44
C GLN A 159 7.28 -8.45 -0.32
N ARG A 160 8.35 -9.17 0.05
CA ARG A 160 9.71 -8.61 0.10
C ARG A 160 10.12 -8.05 -1.26
N ARG A 161 10.00 -8.82 -2.34
CA ARG A 161 10.31 -8.35 -3.70
C ARG A 161 9.47 -7.13 -4.08
N PHE A 162 8.20 -7.11 -3.69
CA PHE A 162 7.35 -5.94 -3.91
C PHE A 162 7.88 -4.71 -3.16
N LEU A 163 8.24 -4.83 -1.88
CA LEU A 163 8.80 -3.73 -1.09
C LEU A 163 10.16 -3.25 -1.62
N GLU A 164 11.01 -4.16 -2.13
CA GLU A 164 12.30 -3.83 -2.75
C GLU A 164 12.08 -2.97 -4.00
N ARG A 165 11.19 -3.40 -4.92
CA ARG A 165 10.82 -2.59 -6.09
C ARG A 165 10.24 -1.23 -5.72
N MET A 166 9.34 -1.19 -4.73
CA MET A 166 8.79 0.07 -4.23
C MET A 166 9.87 0.96 -3.64
N THR A 167 10.87 0.40 -2.97
CA THR A 167 12.01 1.16 -2.43
C THR A 167 12.83 1.80 -3.56
N GLU A 168 13.14 1.04 -4.61
CA GLU A 168 13.84 1.54 -5.80
C GLU A 168 13.07 2.68 -6.46
N GLU A 169 11.75 2.51 -6.68
CA GLU A 169 10.89 3.56 -7.24
C GLU A 169 10.90 4.84 -6.37
N GLN A 170 10.87 4.70 -5.04
CA GLN A 170 10.96 5.85 -4.14
C GLN A 170 12.30 6.60 -4.29
N ASP A 171 13.40 5.87 -4.48
CA ASP A 171 14.72 6.48 -4.66
C ASP A 171 14.82 7.19 -6.02
N GLU A 172 14.30 6.60 -7.08
CA GLU A 172 14.23 7.22 -8.39
C GLU A 172 13.39 8.51 -8.38
N LEU A 173 12.19 8.46 -7.78
CA LEU A 173 11.33 9.63 -7.64
C LEU A 173 11.99 10.75 -6.82
N LYS A 174 12.71 10.38 -5.76
CA LYS A 174 13.46 11.33 -4.93
C LYS A 174 14.60 11.97 -5.73
N ALA A 175 15.36 11.17 -6.48
CA ALA A 175 16.45 11.66 -7.32
C ALA A 175 15.93 12.58 -8.45
N LEU A 176 14.81 12.21 -9.09
CA LEU A 176 14.18 13.02 -10.12
C LEU A 176 13.75 14.39 -9.56
N ARG A 177 13.09 14.42 -8.40
CA ARG A 177 12.69 15.68 -7.75
C ARG A 177 13.88 16.57 -7.42
N ALA A 178 14.96 15.99 -6.89
CA ALA A 178 16.17 16.76 -6.61
C ALA A 178 16.77 17.42 -7.86
N LYS A 179 16.69 16.76 -9.02
CA LYS A 179 17.14 17.32 -10.31
C LYS A 179 16.23 18.43 -10.83
N LEU A 180 14.95 18.38 -10.49
CA LEU A 180 13.95 19.38 -10.93
C LEU A 180 13.79 20.57 -9.97
N GLY A 181 14.63 20.66 -8.92
CA GLY A 181 14.63 21.79 -7.98
C GLY A 181 13.50 21.74 -6.96
N GLY A 182 12.95 20.55 -6.68
CA GLY A 182 11.86 20.34 -5.72
C GLY A 182 12.33 19.79 -4.37
#